data_7b7c945fcd89cc062e277dda4ffc8a4d
#
_entry.id   7b7c945fcd89cc062e277dda4ffc8a4d
#
_cell.length_a   1.000
_cell.length_b   1.000
_cell.length_c   1.000
_cell.angle_alpha   90.00
_cell.angle_beta   90.00
_cell.angle_gamma   90.00
#
_symmetry.space_group_name_H-M   'P 1'
#
loop_
_entity.id
_entity.type
_entity.pdbx_description
1 polymer ?
#
loop_
_entity_poly.entity_id
_entity_poly.type
_entity_poly.pdbx_seq_one_letter_code
_entity_poly.pdbx_strand_id
1 'polypeptide(L)'
;LSNADELDIWTDVDGVMSADPNRVPDAQIIHSLSFNEAMELAYFGANVIHPQTLGPVIDNDIAVIIRNSFDPSHPGSRISAVADPNGEIKGITAVGDIALVNVEGAGMIGVPGTADRLFAALKDAGMSVSLISQASSEHSICIAVPSSLAERASNVISLAFKDELAGGQIQSVAITDNLSIVAVVGDGMAGQPGVAARFFNNLGRAGINVRAIAQGSSERNISAVINSDDVTR
;
A
#
# COMPACT_ATOMS: atom_id res chain seq x y z
N LEU A 1 -4.44 -26.35 10.64
CA LEU A 1 -4.40 -26.73 9.22
C LEU A 1 -3.78 -28.11 9.12
N SER A 2 -4.60 -29.13 9.05
CA SER A 2 -4.17 -30.51 8.97
C SER A 2 -3.82 -30.85 7.52
N ASN A 3 -2.53 -31.00 7.19
CA ASN A 3 -2.03 -31.64 5.95
C ASN A 3 -2.89 -31.40 4.69
N ALA A 4 -3.34 -30.17 4.45
CA ALA A 4 -4.03 -29.81 3.22
C ALA A 4 -2.99 -29.46 2.16
N ASP A 5 -3.16 -29.99 0.96
CA ASP A 5 -2.30 -29.68 -0.19
C ASP A 5 -2.71 -28.36 -0.86
N GLU A 6 -3.97 -27.96 -0.73
CA GLU A 6 -4.57 -26.81 -1.38
C GLU A 6 -5.76 -26.28 -0.58
N LEU A 7 -6.01 -24.98 -0.64
CA LEU A 7 -7.17 -24.30 -0.06
C LEU A 7 -7.96 -23.58 -1.15
N ASP A 8 -9.17 -24.02 -1.43
CA ASP A 8 -10.07 -23.30 -2.33
C ASP A 8 -10.89 -22.26 -1.56
N ILE A 9 -10.87 -21.02 -2.02
CA ILE A 9 -11.73 -19.94 -1.55
C ILE A 9 -12.76 -19.65 -2.63
N TRP A 10 -14.02 -19.99 -2.34
CA TRP A 10 -15.13 -19.74 -3.24
C TRP A 10 -15.75 -18.38 -2.95
N THR A 11 -15.84 -17.54 -3.98
CA THR A 11 -16.35 -16.15 -3.92
C THR A 11 -17.25 -15.86 -5.12
N ASP A 12 -17.64 -14.61 -5.30
CA ASP A 12 -18.50 -14.14 -6.39
C ASP A 12 -17.72 -13.54 -7.58
N VAL A 13 -16.38 -13.66 -7.57
CA VAL A 13 -15.50 -13.18 -8.64
C VAL A 13 -14.67 -14.32 -9.22
N ASP A 14 -14.26 -14.18 -10.49
CA ASP A 14 -13.48 -15.20 -11.22
C ASP A 14 -12.03 -15.36 -10.72
N GLY A 15 -11.55 -14.46 -9.89
CA GLY A 15 -10.19 -14.46 -9.36
C GLY A 15 -9.72 -13.07 -8.98
N VAL A 16 -8.42 -12.94 -8.74
CA VAL A 16 -7.76 -11.66 -8.48
C VAL A 16 -7.54 -10.93 -9.80
N MET A 17 -8.00 -9.67 -9.86
CA MET A 17 -7.92 -8.85 -11.07
C MET A 17 -6.63 -8.03 -11.11
N SER A 18 -6.14 -7.75 -12.32
CA SER A 18 -4.96 -6.89 -12.55
C SER A 18 -5.19 -5.41 -12.19
N ALA A 19 -6.44 -4.98 -12.10
CA ALA A 19 -6.90 -3.70 -11.59
C ALA A 19 -8.38 -3.81 -11.16
N ASP A 20 -8.91 -2.77 -10.51
CA ASP A 20 -10.35 -2.68 -10.21
C ASP A 20 -11.15 -2.59 -11.53
N PRO A 21 -11.98 -3.58 -11.88
CA PRO A 21 -12.71 -3.61 -13.15
C PRO A 21 -13.76 -2.49 -13.27
N ASN A 22 -14.21 -1.90 -12.16
CA ASN A 22 -15.10 -0.74 -12.19
C ASN A 22 -14.39 0.53 -12.65
N ARG A 23 -13.05 0.59 -12.54
CA ARG A 23 -12.20 1.72 -12.95
C ARG A 23 -11.48 1.44 -14.27
N VAL A 24 -11.08 0.19 -14.47
CA VAL A 24 -10.32 -0.28 -15.64
C VAL A 24 -11.08 -1.41 -16.30
N PRO A 25 -11.94 -1.13 -17.29
CA PRO A 25 -12.76 -2.15 -17.95
C PRO A 25 -11.95 -3.29 -18.60
N ASP A 26 -10.71 -3.02 -19.00
CA ASP A 26 -9.79 -3.98 -19.61
C ASP A 26 -8.99 -4.79 -18.57
N ALA A 27 -9.32 -4.67 -17.27
CA ALA A 27 -8.68 -5.45 -16.23
C ALA A 27 -8.86 -6.95 -16.48
N GLN A 28 -7.78 -7.72 -16.30
CA GLN A 28 -7.73 -9.14 -16.57
C GLN A 28 -7.53 -9.93 -15.29
N ILE A 29 -7.94 -11.20 -15.29
CA ILE A 29 -7.69 -12.11 -14.17
C ILE A 29 -6.21 -12.48 -14.15
N ILE A 30 -5.61 -12.43 -12.98
CA ILE A 30 -4.25 -12.87 -12.73
C ILE A 30 -4.31 -14.35 -12.34
N HIS A 31 -3.92 -15.24 -13.24
CA HIS A 31 -4.03 -16.69 -13.00
C HIS A 31 -3.02 -17.21 -11.98
N SER A 32 -1.86 -16.55 -11.84
CA SER A 32 -0.80 -16.98 -10.92
C SER A 32 -0.20 -15.79 -10.18
N LEU A 33 -0.17 -15.88 -8.85
CA LEU A 33 0.36 -14.88 -7.91
C LEU A 33 1.29 -15.57 -6.91
N SER A 34 2.35 -14.88 -6.51
CA SER A 34 3.06 -15.26 -5.31
C SER A 34 2.28 -14.83 -4.05
N PHE A 35 2.57 -15.44 -2.89
CA PHE A 35 2.02 -14.99 -1.62
C PHE A 35 2.35 -13.52 -1.35
N ASN A 36 3.55 -13.06 -1.72
CA ASN A 36 3.94 -11.66 -1.54
C ASN A 36 3.11 -10.72 -2.43
N GLU A 37 2.94 -11.05 -3.71
CA GLU A 37 2.10 -10.28 -4.63
C GLU A 37 0.65 -10.21 -4.14
N ALA A 38 0.10 -11.34 -3.68
CA ALA A 38 -1.25 -11.40 -3.14
C ALA A 38 -1.42 -10.56 -1.88
N MET A 39 -0.44 -10.56 -0.96
CA MET A 39 -0.45 -9.71 0.24
C MET A 39 -0.42 -8.22 -0.11
N GLU A 40 0.44 -7.82 -1.04
CA GLU A 40 0.53 -6.43 -1.49
C GLU A 40 -0.77 -5.95 -2.15
N LEU A 41 -1.33 -6.75 -3.07
CA LEU A 41 -2.61 -6.42 -3.72
C LEU A 41 -3.76 -6.36 -2.71
N ALA A 42 -3.83 -7.31 -1.77
CA ALA A 42 -4.86 -7.34 -0.72
C ALA A 42 -4.76 -6.15 0.23
N TYR A 43 -3.55 -5.72 0.60
CA TYR A 43 -3.33 -4.56 1.46
C TYR A 43 -3.84 -3.27 0.81
N PHE A 44 -3.64 -3.11 -0.48
CA PHE A 44 -4.05 -1.93 -1.23
C PHE A 44 -5.44 -2.03 -1.88
N GLY A 45 -6.34 -2.90 -1.40
CA GLY A 45 -7.76 -2.83 -1.73
C GLY A 45 -8.32 -3.91 -2.66
N ALA A 46 -7.54 -4.92 -3.03
CA ALA A 46 -8.10 -6.12 -3.65
C ALA A 46 -8.85 -6.93 -2.57
N ASN A 47 -10.15 -6.66 -2.40
CA ASN A 47 -11.00 -7.23 -1.34
C ASN A 47 -11.24 -8.75 -1.44
N VAL A 48 -10.54 -9.45 -2.31
CA VAL A 48 -10.75 -10.89 -2.55
C VAL A 48 -10.15 -11.75 -1.44
N ILE A 49 -9.08 -11.27 -0.79
CA ILE A 49 -8.40 -11.99 0.29
C ILE A 49 -7.99 -11.01 1.39
N HIS A 50 -8.24 -11.37 2.64
CA HIS A 50 -7.73 -10.59 3.76
C HIS A 50 -6.27 -11.01 4.06
N PRO A 51 -5.29 -10.10 4.20
CA PRO A 51 -3.87 -10.45 4.44
C PRO A 51 -3.65 -11.41 5.61
N GLN A 52 -4.45 -11.28 6.69
CA GLN A 52 -4.35 -12.16 7.87
C GLN A 52 -4.73 -13.62 7.59
N THR A 53 -5.50 -13.90 6.53
CA THR A 53 -5.85 -15.29 6.15
C THR A 53 -4.71 -15.99 5.43
N LEU A 54 -3.75 -15.25 4.88
CA LEU A 54 -2.59 -15.82 4.18
C LEU A 54 -1.51 -16.35 5.14
N GLY A 55 -1.36 -15.79 6.35
CA GLY A 55 -0.33 -16.22 7.29
C GLY A 55 -0.28 -17.74 7.50
N PRO A 56 -1.37 -18.41 7.91
CA PRO A 56 -1.35 -19.84 8.15
C PRO A 56 -1.07 -20.71 6.91
N VAL A 57 -1.43 -20.27 5.71
CA VAL A 57 -1.16 -21.01 4.47
C VAL A 57 0.28 -20.81 3.99
N ILE A 58 0.84 -19.63 4.20
CA ILE A 58 2.26 -19.33 3.93
C ILE A 58 3.17 -20.18 4.82
N ASP A 59 2.89 -20.24 6.12
CA ASP A 59 3.68 -21.01 7.09
C ASP A 59 3.73 -22.52 6.79
N ASN A 60 2.73 -23.02 6.06
CA ASN A 60 2.61 -24.44 5.71
C ASN A 60 2.80 -24.72 4.21
N ASP A 61 3.16 -23.71 3.41
CA ASP A 61 3.32 -23.77 1.94
C ASP A 61 2.08 -24.37 1.23
N ILE A 62 0.89 -24.00 1.69
CA ILE A 62 -0.39 -24.47 1.15
C ILE A 62 -0.84 -23.49 0.06
N ALA A 63 -0.97 -23.96 -1.18
CA ALA A 63 -1.49 -23.11 -2.25
C ALA A 63 -2.95 -22.72 -2.00
N VAL A 64 -3.30 -21.48 -2.34
CA VAL A 64 -4.67 -20.95 -2.28
C VAL A 64 -5.18 -20.74 -3.69
N ILE A 65 -6.40 -21.19 -3.98
CA ILE A 65 -7.07 -20.91 -5.25
C ILE A 65 -8.34 -20.11 -4.98
N ILE A 66 -8.46 -18.98 -5.67
CA ILE A 66 -9.69 -18.18 -5.67
C ILE A 66 -10.56 -18.65 -6.83
N ARG A 67 -11.78 -19.07 -6.53
CA ARG A 67 -12.74 -19.63 -7.49
C ARG A 67 -14.07 -18.91 -7.46
N ASN A 68 -14.73 -18.84 -8.62
CA ASN A 68 -16.08 -18.29 -8.71
C ASN A 68 -17.13 -19.37 -8.38
N SER A 69 -17.98 -19.07 -7.40
CA SER A 69 -19.11 -19.95 -7.03
C SER A 69 -20.19 -20.04 -8.11
N PHE A 70 -20.28 -19.02 -8.98
CA PHE A 70 -21.24 -18.96 -10.09
C PHE A 70 -20.69 -19.55 -11.40
N ASP A 71 -19.36 -19.67 -11.52
CA ASP A 71 -18.68 -20.36 -12.63
C ASP A 71 -17.57 -21.29 -12.12
N PRO A 72 -17.93 -22.49 -11.61
CA PRO A 72 -16.97 -23.44 -11.10
C PRO A 72 -16.01 -24.00 -12.17
N SER A 73 -16.29 -23.79 -13.45
CA SER A 73 -15.42 -24.23 -14.55
C SER A 73 -14.24 -23.29 -14.80
N HIS A 74 -14.33 -22.06 -14.31
CA HIS A 74 -13.26 -21.09 -14.44
C HIS A 74 -12.05 -21.47 -13.56
N PRO A 75 -10.80 -21.46 -14.08
CA PRO A 75 -9.62 -21.93 -13.36
C PRO A 75 -9.28 -21.08 -12.12
N GLY A 76 -9.72 -19.81 -12.09
CA GLY A 76 -9.48 -18.90 -10.98
C GLY A 76 -8.07 -18.32 -10.94
N SER A 77 -7.67 -17.88 -9.74
CA SER A 77 -6.32 -17.38 -9.44
C SER A 77 -5.64 -18.28 -8.43
N ARG A 78 -4.49 -18.83 -8.79
CA ARG A 78 -3.65 -19.62 -7.90
C ARG A 78 -2.62 -18.74 -7.21
N ILE A 79 -2.53 -18.86 -5.89
CA ILE A 79 -1.58 -18.15 -5.04
C ILE A 79 -0.70 -19.19 -4.35
N SER A 80 0.62 -19.08 -4.51
CA SER A 80 1.59 -20.05 -3.98
C SER A 80 2.94 -19.38 -3.69
N ALA A 81 3.91 -20.13 -3.19
CA ALA A 81 5.23 -19.60 -2.88
C ALA A 81 5.93 -18.98 -4.11
N VAL A 82 5.71 -19.54 -5.29
CA VAL A 82 6.29 -19.09 -6.55
C VAL A 82 5.18 -18.88 -7.56
N ALA A 83 5.11 -17.68 -8.12
CA ALA A 83 4.21 -17.36 -9.24
C ALA A 83 4.86 -17.69 -10.58
N ASP A 84 4.04 -17.89 -11.62
CA ASP A 84 4.53 -17.95 -13.00
C ASP A 84 5.19 -16.61 -13.37
N PRO A 85 6.38 -16.62 -14.00
CA PRO A 85 7.16 -15.42 -14.28
C PRO A 85 6.60 -14.59 -15.46
N ASN A 86 5.27 -14.40 -15.50
CA ASN A 86 4.60 -13.65 -16.54
C ASN A 86 4.46 -12.17 -16.18
N GLY A 87 5.27 -11.33 -16.83
CA GLY A 87 5.22 -9.88 -16.72
C GLY A 87 5.98 -9.31 -15.51
N GLU A 88 6.39 -8.06 -15.63
CA GLU A 88 7.07 -7.34 -14.56
C GLU A 88 6.07 -6.86 -13.49
N ILE A 89 4.89 -6.37 -13.94
CA ILE A 89 3.80 -5.89 -13.10
C ILE A 89 2.66 -6.88 -13.18
N LYS A 90 2.17 -7.33 -12.04
CA LYS A 90 1.01 -8.21 -11.91
C LYS A 90 -0.29 -7.42 -11.81
N GLY A 91 -0.28 -6.36 -11.02
CA GLY A 91 -1.47 -5.56 -10.84
C GLY A 91 -1.20 -4.13 -10.43
N ILE A 92 -2.25 -3.32 -10.59
CA ILE A 92 -2.33 -1.94 -10.14
C ILE A 92 -3.53 -1.84 -9.22
N THR A 93 -3.33 -1.23 -8.06
CA THR A 93 -4.40 -1.07 -7.08
C THR A 93 -4.46 0.35 -6.54
N ALA A 94 -5.60 0.75 -6.02
CA ALA A 94 -5.79 2.07 -5.43
C ALA A 94 -6.64 1.98 -4.16
N VAL A 95 -6.18 2.67 -3.11
CA VAL A 95 -6.91 2.86 -1.86
C VAL A 95 -7.30 4.32 -1.74
N GLY A 96 -8.59 4.59 -1.64
CA GLY A 96 -9.15 5.91 -1.39
C GLY A 96 -9.25 6.24 0.10
N ASP A 97 -9.86 7.39 0.37
CA ASP A 97 -10.11 7.88 1.74
C ASP A 97 -8.84 7.99 2.59
N ILE A 98 -7.76 8.47 2.00
CA ILE A 98 -6.46 8.67 2.62
C ILE A 98 -6.22 10.15 2.91
N ALA A 99 -5.60 10.41 4.04
CA ALA A 99 -5.01 11.71 4.36
C ALA A 99 -3.51 11.56 4.65
N LEU A 100 -2.73 12.57 4.30
CA LEU A 100 -1.35 12.71 4.74
C LEU A 100 -1.30 13.57 5.99
N VAL A 101 -0.54 13.13 6.99
CA VAL A 101 -0.13 13.93 8.15
C VAL A 101 1.37 14.14 8.04
N ASN A 102 1.79 15.40 7.85
CA ASN A 102 3.18 15.79 7.68
C ASN A 102 3.68 16.50 8.94
N VAL A 103 4.74 15.99 9.52
CA VAL A 103 5.48 16.64 10.62
C VAL A 103 6.73 17.25 10.02
N GLU A 104 6.89 18.56 10.15
CA GLU A 104 7.98 19.31 9.54
C GLU A 104 8.66 20.23 10.52
N GLY A 105 10.01 20.22 10.50
CA GLY A 105 10.80 21.12 11.32
C GLY A 105 12.30 20.92 11.19
N ALA A 106 13.04 22.01 11.02
CA ALA A 106 14.50 21.98 10.96
C ALA A 106 15.16 21.41 12.24
N GLY A 107 14.48 21.49 13.38
CA GLY A 107 14.96 20.93 14.64
C GLY A 107 14.88 19.40 14.74
N MET A 108 14.36 18.72 13.72
CA MET A 108 14.36 17.26 13.64
C MET A 108 15.67 16.71 13.06
N ILE A 109 16.41 17.53 12.33
CA ILE A 109 17.63 17.11 11.60
C ILE A 109 18.69 16.63 12.59
N GLY A 110 19.14 15.39 12.42
CA GLY A 110 20.18 14.78 13.25
C GLY A 110 19.79 14.53 14.71
N VAL A 111 18.49 14.60 15.05
CA VAL A 111 17.97 14.31 16.40
C VAL A 111 17.52 12.85 16.47
N PRO A 112 18.28 11.96 17.13
CA PRO A 112 17.89 10.56 17.27
C PRO A 112 16.56 10.40 18.00
N GLY A 113 15.73 9.43 17.55
CA GLY A 113 14.49 9.07 18.24
C GLY A 113 13.25 9.88 17.83
N THR A 114 13.34 10.84 16.93
CA THR A 114 12.17 11.61 16.44
C THR A 114 11.12 10.67 15.82
N ALA A 115 11.53 9.77 14.94
CA ALA A 115 10.63 8.77 14.34
C ALA A 115 10.06 7.81 15.39
N ASP A 116 10.86 7.35 16.35
CA ASP A 116 10.40 6.51 17.45
C ASP A 116 9.27 7.17 18.24
N ARG A 117 9.44 8.43 18.65
CA ARG A 117 8.41 9.19 19.40
C ARG A 117 7.12 9.33 18.58
N LEU A 118 7.24 9.63 17.28
CA LEU A 118 6.07 9.75 16.39
C LEU A 118 5.30 8.42 16.33
N PHE A 119 6.00 7.32 16.04
CA PHE A 119 5.34 6.02 15.94
C PHE A 119 4.89 5.46 17.28
N ALA A 120 5.57 5.78 18.39
CA ALA A 120 5.11 5.44 19.74
C ALA A 120 3.78 6.14 20.05
N ALA A 121 3.64 7.44 19.74
CA ALA A 121 2.40 8.17 19.95
C ALA A 121 1.22 7.58 19.15
N LEU A 122 1.45 7.19 17.90
CA LEU A 122 0.44 6.52 17.07
C LEU A 122 0.08 5.14 17.60
N LYS A 123 1.08 4.33 17.99
CA LYS A 123 0.89 3.00 18.57
C LYS A 123 0.04 3.07 19.84
N ASP A 124 0.36 3.98 20.76
CA ASP A 124 -0.35 4.15 22.03
C ASP A 124 -1.80 4.63 21.82
N ALA A 125 -2.05 5.32 20.71
CA ALA A 125 -3.40 5.67 20.25
C ALA A 125 -4.11 4.54 19.48
N GLY A 126 -3.47 3.37 19.27
CA GLY A 126 -4.01 2.24 18.54
C GLY A 126 -4.18 2.51 17.04
N MET A 127 -3.30 3.32 16.45
CA MET A 127 -3.40 3.74 15.05
C MET A 127 -2.35 3.04 14.19
N SER A 128 -2.80 2.48 13.06
CA SER A 128 -1.94 1.95 12.01
C SER A 128 -1.70 3.00 10.92
N VAL A 129 -0.54 2.94 10.29
CA VAL A 129 -0.11 3.83 9.20
C VAL A 129 -0.11 3.06 7.90
N SER A 130 -0.71 3.63 6.85
CA SER A 130 -0.82 2.99 5.53
C SER A 130 0.44 3.16 4.68
N LEU A 131 1.14 4.29 4.82
CA LEU A 131 2.37 4.60 4.09
C LEU A 131 3.22 5.55 4.90
N ILE A 132 4.54 5.40 4.81
CA ILE A 132 5.52 6.28 5.44
C ILE A 132 6.45 6.80 4.36
N SER A 133 6.63 8.10 4.30
CA SER A 133 7.61 8.76 3.44
C SER A 133 8.42 9.75 4.26
N GLN A 134 9.73 9.61 4.24
CA GLN A 134 10.64 10.52 4.94
C GLN A 134 11.66 11.08 3.95
N ALA A 135 11.81 12.40 3.93
CA ALA A 135 12.85 13.03 3.14
C ALA A 135 14.24 12.71 3.71
N SER A 136 15.21 12.53 2.83
CA SER A 136 16.61 12.23 3.22
C SER A 136 17.27 13.30 4.09
N SER A 137 16.74 14.52 4.09
CA SER A 137 17.20 15.64 4.94
C SER A 137 16.70 15.57 6.38
N GLU A 138 15.92 14.53 6.75
CA GLU A 138 15.36 14.32 8.10
C GLU A 138 14.50 15.47 8.66
N HIS A 139 14.18 16.48 7.87
CA HIS A 139 13.40 17.63 8.33
C HIS A 139 11.89 17.42 8.21
N SER A 140 11.43 16.33 7.62
CA SER A 140 10.01 16.00 7.54
C SER A 140 9.77 14.50 7.60
N ILE A 141 8.70 14.09 8.28
CA ILE A 141 8.15 12.74 8.27
C ILE A 141 6.69 12.86 7.85
N CYS A 142 6.36 12.22 6.73
CA CYS A 142 5.01 12.19 6.19
C CYS A 142 4.44 10.79 6.35
N ILE A 143 3.26 10.68 6.93
CA ILE A 143 2.53 9.43 7.08
C ILE A 143 1.18 9.51 6.39
N ALA A 144 0.75 8.42 5.78
CA ALA A 144 -0.60 8.26 5.26
C ALA A 144 -1.45 7.45 6.26
N VAL A 145 -2.64 7.94 6.56
CA VAL A 145 -3.63 7.29 7.41
C VAL A 145 -5.01 7.37 6.74
N PRO A 146 -5.99 6.53 7.13
CA PRO A 146 -7.38 6.75 6.73
C PRO A 146 -7.83 8.17 7.09
N SER A 147 -8.54 8.86 6.20
CA SER A 147 -8.97 10.25 6.40
C SER A 147 -9.76 10.43 7.70
N SER A 148 -10.55 9.43 8.10
CA SER A 148 -11.29 9.44 9.36
C SER A 148 -10.41 9.49 10.63
N LEU A 149 -9.13 9.17 10.51
CA LEU A 149 -8.17 9.16 11.61
C LEU A 149 -7.21 10.36 11.58
N ALA A 150 -7.22 11.19 10.53
CA ALA A 150 -6.23 12.25 10.29
C ALA A 150 -6.15 13.26 11.43
N GLU A 151 -7.28 13.80 11.86
CA GLU A 151 -7.35 14.75 12.97
C GLU A 151 -6.83 14.14 14.29
N ARG A 152 -7.21 12.89 14.57
CA ARG A 152 -6.74 12.18 15.75
C ARG A 152 -5.22 11.94 15.68
N ALA A 153 -4.69 11.56 14.52
CA ALA A 153 -3.26 11.39 14.30
C ALA A 153 -2.50 12.70 14.52
N SER A 154 -2.97 13.80 13.91
CA SER A 154 -2.38 15.12 14.09
C SER A 154 -2.37 15.55 15.56
N ASN A 155 -3.46 15.32 16.29
CA ASN A 155 -3.57 15.71 17.71
C ASN A 155 -2.61 14.92 18.60
N VAL A 156 -2.50 13.58 18.44
CA VAL A 156 -1.59 12.77 19.27
C VAL A 156 -0.13 13.06 18.95
N ILE A 157 0.20 13.33 17.68
CA ILE A 157 1.54 13.74 17.26
C ILE A 157 1.86 15.12 17.84
N SER A 158 0.95 16.10 17.72
CA SER A 158 1.16 17.44 18.26
C SER A 158 1.34 17.43 19.78
N LEU A 159 0.66 16.54 20.49
CA LEU A 159 0.84 16.37 21.93
C LEU A 159 2.23 15.76 22.24
N ALA A 160 2.67 14.76 21.47
CA ALA A 160 3.97 14.13 21.65
C ALA A 160 5.14 15.10 21.40
N PHE A 161 4.95 16.08 20.51
CA PHE A 161 5.95 17.09 20.15
C PHE A 161 5.60 18.50 20.64
N LYS A 162 4.84 18.61 21.74
CA LYS A 162 4.34 19.87 22.27
C LYS A 162 5.46 20.89 22.54
N ASP A 163 6.55 20.45 23.14
CA ASP A 163 7.64 21.34 23.54
C ASP A 163 8.44 21.82 22.33
N GLU A 164 8.66 20.93 21.35
CA GLU A 164 9.35 21.26 20.09
C GLU A 164 8.51 22.19 19.21
N LEU A 165 7.19 22.03 19.21
CA LEU A 165 6.26 22.96 18.55
C LEU A 165 6.29 24.33 19.22
N ALA A 166 6.23 24.39 20.56
CA ALA A 166 6.31 25.63 21.31
C ALA A 166 7.67 26.33 21.16
N GLY A 167 8.76 25.56 21.05
CA GLY A 167 10.12 26.03 20.85
C GLY A 167 10.47 26.35 19.38
N GLY A 168 9.58 26.08 18.43
CA GLY A 168 9.81 26.32 16.99
C GLY A 168 10.78 25.35 16.32
N GLN A 169 11.18 24.27 16.99
CA GLN A 169 12.02 23.21 16.41
C GLN A 169 11.22 22.33 15.42
N ILE A 170 9.95 22.07 15.73
CA ILE A 170 8.94 21.58 14.80
C ILE A 170 8.07 22.77 14.40
N GLN A 171 7.92 22.97 13.11
CA GLN A 171 7.19 24.12 12.56
C GLN A 171 5.70 23.84 12.45
N SER A 172 5.35 22.60 12.05
CA SER A 172 3.97 22.23 11.85
C SER A 172 3.72 20.73 11.91
N VAL A 173 2.48 20.39 12.26
CA VAL A 173 1.85 19.09 11.99
C VAL A 173 0.65 19.38 11.09
N ALA A 174 0.79 19.14 9.79
CA ALA A 174 -0.19 19.53 8.78
C ALA A 174 -0.92 18.30 8.21
N ILE A 175 -2.24 18.46 7.97
CA ILE A 175 -3.08 17.45 7.33
C ILE A 175 -3.32 17.87 5.88
N THR A 176 -3.29 16.89 4.98
CA THR A 176 -3.75 17.04 3.59
C THR A 176 -4.73 15.92 3.29
N ASP A 177 -5.97 16.27 3.01
CA ASP A 177 -7.08 15.35 2.73
C ASP A 177 -7.32 15.15 1.23
N ASN A 178 -8.36 14.35 0.90
CA ASN A 178 -8.79 14.02 -0.46
C ASN A 178 -7.69 13.33 -1.26
N LEU A 179 -7.04 12.34 -0.66
CA LEU A 179 -5.94 11.62 -1.27
C LEU A 179 -6.26 10.13 -1.44
N SER A 180 -5.54 9.52 -2.37
CA SER A 180 -5.55 8.09 -2.62
C SER A 180 -4.12 7.59 -2.79
N ILE A 181 -3.87 6.34 -2.38
CA ILE A 181 -2.63 5.64 -2.68
C ILE A 181 -2.88 4.81 -3.93
N VAL A 182 -2.04 4.97 -4.96
CA VAL A 182 -2.00 4.09 -6.13
C VAL A 182 -0.69 3.31 -6.07
N ALA A 183 -0.78 2.00 -6.25
CA ALA A 183 0.38 1.12 -6.20
C ALA A 183 0.45 0.19 -7.40
N VAL A 184 1.67 -0.03 -7.92
CA VAL A 184 1.99 -1.10 -8.86
C VAL A 184 2.67 -2.23 -8.10
N VAL A 185 2.26 -3.46 -8.37
CA VAL A 185 2.71 -4.66 -7.66
C VAL A 185 3.18 -5.72 -8.63
N GLY A 186 4.30 -6.37 -8.34
CA GLY A 186 4.80 -7.53 -9.07
C GLY A 186 6.20 -7.95 -8.61
N ASP A 187 6.40 -9.23 -8.40
CA ASP A 187 7.72 -9.80 -8.07
C ASP A 187 8.73 -9.60 -9.22
N GLY A 188 8.23 -9.59 -10.47
CA GLY A 188 9.04 -9.34 -11.66
C GLY A 188 9.59 -7.92 -11.79
N MET A 189 9.20 -6.99 -10.90
CA MET A 189 9.73 -5.62 -10.87
C MET A 189 11.13 -5.56 -10.23
N ALA A 190 11.44 -6.51 -9.35
CA ALA A 190 12.69 -6.51 -8.58
C ALA A 190 13.91 -6.61 -9.50
N GLY A 191 14.85 -5.66 -9.36
CA GLY A 191 16.06 -5.59 -10.18
C GLY A 191 15.83 -5.19 -11.64
N GLN A 192 14.61 -4.78 -12.03
CA GLN A 192 14.31 -4.36 -13.41
C GLN A 192 14.44 -2.85 -13.59
N PRO A 193 15.44 -2.37 -14.36
CA PRO A 193 15.58 -0.95 -14.63
C PRO A 193 14.39 -0.39 -15.41
N GLY A 194 13.93 0.80 -15.03
CA GLY A 194 12.93 1.53 -15.79
C GLY A 194 11.48 1.34 -15.34
N VAL A 195 11.16 0.41 -14.44
CA VAL A 195 9.80 0.20 -13.93
C VAL A 195 9.27 1.47 -13.25
N ALA A 196 10.02 2.03 -12.30
CA ALA A 196 9.66 3.29 -11.65
C ALA A 196 9.54 4.45 -12.66
N ALA A 197 10.46 4.53 -13.63
CA ALA A 197 10.39 5.55 -14.67
C ALA A 197 9.10 5.46 -15.48
N ARG A 198 8.67 4.26 -15.88
CA ARG A 198 7.40 4.07 -16.60
C ARG A 198 6.19 4.46 -15.75
N PHE A 199 6.17 4.07 -14.48
CA PHE A 199 5.08 4.40 -13.57
C PHE A 199 4.93 5.90 -13.43
N PHE A 200 5.98 6.62 -13.03
CA PHE A 200 5.92 8.07 -12.82
C PHE A 200 5.77 8.86 -14.13
N ASN A 201 6.34 8.37 -15.24
CA ASN A 201 6.11 9.00 -16.55
C ASN A 201 4.64 8.95 -16.98
N ASN A 202 3.95 7.85 -16.71
CA ASN A 202 2.51 7.72 -17.02
C ASN A 202 1.67 8.66 -16.16
N LEU A 203 1.94 8.76 -14.86
CA LEU A 203 1.28 9.74 -13.98
C LEU A 203 1.52 11.17 -14.47
N GLY A 204 2.77 11.51 -14.81
CA GLY A 204 3.13 12.83 -15.33
C GLY A 204 2.45 13.16 -16.67
N ARG A 205 2.36 12.19 -17.60
CA ARG A 205 1.67 12.37 -18.88
C ARG A 205 0.17 12.55 -18.71
N ALA A 206 -0.43 11.95 -17.68
CA ALA A 206 -1.83 12.16 -17.32
C ALA A 206 -2.06 13.49 -16.57
N GLY A 207 -0.99 14.27 -16.30
CA GLY A 207 -1.07 15.52 -15.54
C GLY A 207 -1.30 15.31 -14.04
N ILE A 208 -1.01 14.11 -13.52
CA ILE A 208 -1.25 13.73 -12.13
C ILE A 208 -0.05 14.13 -11.28
N ASN A 209 -0.31 14.94 -10.24
CA ASN A 209 0.72 15.32 -9.28
C ASN A 209 0.89 14.26 -8.18
N VAL A 210 2.14 13.88 -7.89
CA VAL A 210 2.49 12.94 -6.82
C VAL A 210 2.84 13.70 -5.55
N ARG A 211 2.18 13.39 -4.43
CA ARG A 211 2.36 14.03 -3.12
C ARG A 211 3.39 13.34 -2.24
N ALA A 212 3.41 12.01 -2.27
CA ALA A 212 4.37 11.19 -1.54
C ALA A 212 4.65 9.90 -2.32
N ILE A 213 5.80 9.30 -2.09
CA ILE A 213 6.24 8.08 -2.74
C ILE A 213 6.78 7.15 -1.67
N ALA A 214 6.47 5.85 -1.80
CA ALA A 214 7.09 4.80 -1.02
C ALA A 214 7.46 3.63 -1.93
N GLN A 215 8.65 3.09 -1.74
CA GLN A 215 9.14 1.86 -2.35
C GLN A 215 9.99 1.12 -1.35
N GLY A 216 9.63 -0.13 -1.07
CA GLY A 216 10.43 -1.00 -0.22
C GLY A 216 11.67 -1.53 -0.93
N SER A 217 12.67 -1.97 -0.15
CA SER A 217 13.90 -2.59 -0.70
C SER A 217 13.64 -3.94 -1.41
N SER A 218 12.47 -4.52 -1.25
CA SER A 218 12.03 -5.70 -2.01
C SER A 218 11.72 -5.39 -3.48
N GLU A 219 11.53 -4.09 -3.83
CA GLU A 219 11.18 -3.59 -5.16
C GLU A 219 9.90 -4.20 -5.77
N ARG A 220 9.08 -4.89 -4.96
CA ARG A 220 7.83 -5.56 -5.40
C ARG A 220 6.64 -4.63 -5.48
N ASN A 221 6.76 -3.45 -4.88
CA ASN A 221 5.71 -2.44 -4.82
C ASN A 221 6.31 -1.05 -4.99
N ILE A 222 5.67 -0.22 -5.80
CA ILE A 222 5.91 1.21 -5.86
C ILE A 222 4.57 1.89 -5.63
N SER A 223 4.48 2.67 -4.55
CA SER A 223 3.27 3.39 -4.15
C SER A 223 3.44 4.88 -4.33
N ALA A 224 2.42 5.54 -4.85
CA ALA A 224 2.34 6.99 -4.99
C ALA A 224 1.05 7.49 -4.35
N VAL A 225 1.14 8.57 -3.58
CA VAL A 225 -0.02 9.29 -3.07
C VAL A 225 -0.37 10.39 -4.06
N ILE A 226 -1.61 10.40 -4.52
CA ILE A 226 -2.15 11.33 -5.49
C ILE A 226 -3.47 11.94 -4.98
N ASN A 227 -3.99 12.95 -5.66
CA ASN A 227 -5.33 13.46 -5.39
C ASN A 227 -6.39 12.40 -5.75
N SER A 228 -7.41 12.22 -4.92
CA SER A 228 -8.48 11.24 -5.18
C SER A 228 -9.24 11.50 -6.48
N ASP A 229 -9.35 12.76 -6.89
CA ASP A 229 -10.01 13.15 -8.16
C ASP A 229 -9.25 12.67 -9.40
N ASP A 230 -7.98 12.30 -9.25
CA ASP A 230 -7.12 11.84 -10.34
C ASP A 230 -7.08 10.31 -10.50
N VAL A 231 -7.69 9.54 -9.60
CA VAL A 231 -7.59 8.06 -9.58
C VAL A 231 -8.23 7.39 -10.81
N THR A 232 -9.16 8.08 -11.47
CA THR A 232 -9.88 7.57 -12.65
C THR A 232 -9.29 8.06 -13.98
N ARG A 233 -8.18 8.79 -13.97
CA ARG A 233 -7.44 9.28 -15.14
C ARG A 233 -6.35 8.31 -15.57
#